data_4d62417b205e414ccc3d0799e7022014
#
_entry.id   4d62417b205e414ccc3d0799e7022014
#
_cell.length_a   1.000
_cell.length_b   1.000
_cell.length_c   1.000
_cell.angle_alpha   90.00
_cell.angle_beta   90.00
_cell.angle_gamma   90.00
#
_symmetry.space_group_name_H-M   'P 1'
#
loop_
_entity.id
_entity.type
_entity.pdbx_description
1 polymer ?
#
loop_
_entity_poly.entity_id
_entity_poly.type
_entity_poly.pdbx_seq_one_letter_code
_entity_poly.pdbx_strand_id
1 'polypeptide(L)'
;MRIAIIADAYPPMQSSAAVMLQDLAVEFRDQGHEPIVIISAPEIRDSVVRSIINGVEVLRVPCPPTKDINYFQRTLCELYMPFAMNWCLSKSDFLSVKLDGIVWYSPSIFHGPLIRALKKSHHCKSYLVLRDIFPEWAADLGIMRRGLPYRFFKVIERFQYSVADTIGVQTPANLQYFHRNQSIASCQVEVLHNWLSVSESKECSISLSDCSLAGRKLFVYAGNMGKAQDIAPFFEVIATLDQSRDDVGFVFVGRGSEVESLSAEIIDRNLSNVLIFDEIQHSEIPGLYAQCDFGMVFLDSRHKTHNIPGKFISYMHYGLPVLACINEGNDLFDIINSESLGRAFFGVEAERVVSAVLEMVDDPNYVTQIPDNCRILAKDMYSSKIAVKQIAASLVQ
;
A
#
# COMPACT_ATOMS: atom_id res chain seq x y z
N MET A 1 -19.41 18.00 3.01
CA MET A 1 -19.65 17.01 4.08
C MET A 1 -18.54 17.11 5.11
N ARG A 2 -18.90 16.93 6.38
CA ARG A 2 -17.91 16.79 7.46
C ARG A 2 -17.68 15.30 7.72
N ILE A 3 -16.45 14.85 7.55
CA ILE A 3 -16.12 13.41 7.50
C ILE A 3 -15.04 13.10 8.54
N ALA A 4 -15.33 12.16 9.46
CA ALA A 4 -14.31 11.62 10.35
C ALA A 4 -13.51 10.53 9.65
N ILE A 5 -12.18 10.65 9.65
CA ILE A 5 -11.25 9.63 9.12
C ILE A 5 -10.50 9.02 10.30
N ILE A 6 -10.77 7.73 10.60
CA ILE A 6 -10.21 7.04 11.77
C ILE A 6 -9.12 6.08 11.32
N ALA A 7 -7.94 6.19 11.93
CA ALA A 7 -6.77 5.39 11.58
C ALA A 7 -5.76 5.25 12.72
N ASP A 8 -4.81 4.30 12.57
CA ASP A 8 -3.71 4.07 13.50
C ASP A 8 -2.38 4.67 13.01
N ALA A 9 -2.39 5.34 11.86
CA ALA A 9 -1.21 5.96 11.26
C ALA A 9 -1.58 7.26 10.54
N TYR A 10 -0.85 8.31 10.81
CA TYR A 10 -0.94 9.62 10.14
C TYR A 10 0.38 10.39 10.37
N PRO A 11 0.76 11.35 9.54
CA PRO A 11 1.97 12.15 9.79
C PRO A 11 2.04 12.76 11.20
N PRO A 12 3.26 12.84 11.79
CA PRO A 12 4.58 12.70 11.15
C PRO A 12 5.11 11.27 10.94
N MET A 13 4.28 10.23 11.13
CA MET A 13 4.69 8.86 10.82
C MET A 13 4.94 8.69 9.31
N GLN A 14 6.07 8.05 8.96
CA GLN A 14 6.50 7.86 7.56
C GLN A 14 6.14 6.45 7.02
N SER A 15 4.95 5.94 7.35
CA SER A 15 4.47 4.67 6.77
C SER A 15 3.64 4.92 5.52
N SER A 16 3.58 3.94 4.61
CA SER A 16 2.72 4.01 3.41
C SER A 16 1.26 4.32 3.76
N ALA A 17 0.74 3.74 4.85
CA ALA A 17 -0.61 4.03 5.32
C ALA A 17 -0.78 5.48 5.76
N ALA A 18 0.22 6.07 6.44
CA ALA A 18 0.17 7.47 6.87
C ALA A 18 0.15 8.43 5.68
N VAL A 19 0.98 8.15 4.66
CA VAL A 19 1.01 8.94 3.41
C VAL A 19 -0.33 8.84 2.67
N MET A 20 -0.83 7.62 2.46
CA MET A 20 -2.12 7.40 1.79
C MET A 20 -3.28 8.10 2.50
N LEU A 21 -3.31 8.06 3.83
CA LEU A 21 -4.36 8.71 4.61
C LEU A 21 -4.24 10.23 4.61
N GLN A 22 -3.03 10.76 4.56
CA GLN A 22 -2.80 12.17 4.37
C GLN A 22 -3.30 12.63 3.00
N ASP A 23 -2.94 11.90 1.93
CA ASP A 23 -3.40 12.18 0.58
C ASP A 23 -4.94 12.17 0.51
N LEU A 24 -5.57 11.16 1.13
CA LEU A 24 -7.02 11.06 1.19
C LEU A 24 -7.65 12.26 1.91
N ALA A 25 -7.12 12.64 3.07
CA ALA A 25 -7.67 13.73 3.87
C ALA A 25 -7.48 15.10 3.19
N VAL A 26 -6.31 15.33 2.59
CA VAL A 26 -6.04 16.55 1.81
C VAL A 26 -6.98 16.62 0.59
N GLU A 27 -7.15 15.53 -0.13
CA GLU A 27 -8.03 15.49 -1.28
C GLU A 27 -9.51 15.69 -0.90
N PHE A 28 -9.99 15.15 0.23
CA PHE A 28 -11.32 15.46 0.75
C PHE A 28 -11.50 16.97 0.97
N ARG A 29 -10.51 17.63 1.58
CA ARG A 29 -10.51 19.08 1.77
C ARG A 29 -10.57 19.82 0.43
N ASP A 30 -9.75 19.41 -0.52
CA ASP A 30 -9.61 20.07 -1.82
C ASP A 30 -10.87 19.90 -2.69
N GLN A 31 -11.65 18.85 -2.46
CA GLN A 31 -12.99 18.66 -3.04
C GLN A 31 -14.11 19.39 -2.25
N GLY A 32 -13.76 20.25 -1.26
CA GLY A 32 -14.70 21.08 -0.50
C GLY A 32 -15.42 20.34 0.62
N HIS A 33 -14.86 19.23 1.11
CA HIS A 33 -15.32 18.57 2.34
C HIS A 33 -14.53 19.07 3.56
N GLU A 34 -15.02 18.75 4.76
CA GLU A 34 -14.36 19.07 6.04
C GLU A 34 -13.86 17.78 6.70
N PRO A 35 -12.68 17.26 6.34
CA PRO A 35 -12.13 16.06 6.97
C PRO A 35 -11.60 16.37 8.38
N ILE A 36 -11.90 15.46 9.32
CA ILE A 36 -11.33 15.43 10.66
C ILE A 36 -10.65 14.07 10.84
N VAL A 37 -9.34 14.06 10.94
CA VAL A 37 -8.58 12.82 11.14
C VAL A 37 -8.49 12.48 12.62
N ILE A 38 -8.87 11.27 13.00
CA ILE A 38 -8.85 10.77 14.39
C ILE A 38 -7.86 9.62 14.46
N ILE A 39 -6.78 9.79 15.21
CA ILE A 39 -5.74 8.78 15.35
C ILE A 39 -5.56 8.35 16.79
N SER A 40 -5.26 7.06 16.97
CA SER A 40 -4.83 6.49 18.24
C SER A 40 -3.44 7.02 18.61
N ALA A 41 -3.29 7.56 19.82
CA ALA A 41 -2.07 8.23 20.30
C ALA A 41 -1.68 7.72 21.69
N PRO A 42 -0.97 6.59 21.80
CA PRO A 42 -0.58 6.02 23.08
C PRO A 42 0.46 6.87 23.83
N GLU A 43 1.12 7.79 23.19
CA GLU A 43 2.05 8.75 23.76
C GLU A 43 1.36 9.88 24.55
N ILE A 44 0.06 10.08 24.35
CA ILE A 44 -0.76 11.10 25.00
C ILE A 44 -1.52 10.49 26.17
N ARG A 45 -1.57 11.14 27.34
CA ARG A 45 -2.14 10.55 28.57
C ARG A 45 -3.50 11.11 28.98
N ASP A 46 -3.73 12.40 28.83
CA ASP A 46 -4.81 13.04 29.60
C ASP A 46 -5.99 13.57 28.79
N SER A 47 -5.79 14.03 27.56
CA SER A 47 -6.85 14.64 26.77
C SER A 47 -6.58 14.53 25.27
N VAL A 48 -7.63 14.71 24.47
CA VAL A 48 -7.52 14.80 23.02
C VAL A 48 -6.68 16.04 22.64
N VAL A 49 -5.63 15.81 21.84
CA VAL A 49 -4.79 16.89 21.32
C VAL A 49 -5.20 17.20 19.89
N ARG A 50 -5.46 18.48 19.62
CA ARG A 50 -5.80 18.99 18.28
C ARG A 50 -4.59 19.60 17.61
N SER A 51 -4.44 19.36 16.34
CA SER A 51 -3.44 19.99 15.49
C SER A 51 -3.99 20.16 14.07
N ILE A 52 -3.35 21.02 13.28
CA ILE A 52 -3.65 21.16 11.86
C ILE A 52 -2.41 20.68 11.09
N ILE A 53 -2.59 19.71 10.21
CA ILE A 53 -1.53 19.19 9.35
C ILE A 53 -2.01 19.32 7.91
N ASN A 54 -1.26 20.04 7.09
CA ASN A 54 -1.61 20.33 5.70
C ASN A 54 -3.05 20.85 5.51
N GLY A 55 -3.51 21.71 6.43
CA GLY A 55 -4.85 22.28 6.41
C GLY A 55 -5.98 21.34 6.82
N VAL A 56 -5.66 20.15 7.34
CA VAL A 56 -6.61 19.16 7.86
C VAL A 56 -6.55 19.14 9.38
N GLU A 57 -7.71 19.13 10.04
CA GLU A 57 -7.80 18.96 11.49
C GLU A 57 -7.46 17.52 11.88
N VAL A 58 -6.55 17.36 12.84
CA VAL A 58 -6.10 16.06 13.35
C VAL A 58 -6.32 15.98 14.85
N LEU A 59 -7.09 15.01 15.28
CA LEU A 59 -7.34 14.69 16.69
C LEU A 59 -6.49 13.49 17.10
N ARG A 60 -5.51 13.70 17.97
CA ARG A 60 -4.77 12.63 18.62
C ARG A 60 -5.47 12.23 19.90
N VAL A 61 -5.92 10.96 19.94
CA VAL A 61 -6.77 10.48 21.02
C VAL A 61 -5.99 9.50 21.91
N PRO A 62 -5.92 9.75 23.22
CA PRO A 62 -5.26 8.84 24.16
C PRO A 62 -5.79 7.41 24.05
N CYS A 63 -4.89 6.45 24.00
CA CYS A 63 -5.25 5.04 23.95
C CYS A 63 -4.12 4.17 24.56
N PRO A 64 -4.36 2.89 24.87
CA PRO A 64 -3.31 1.98 25.27
C PRO A 64 -2.27 1.76 24.16
N PRO A 65 -1.01 1.42 24.50
CA PRO A 65 0.01 1.11 23.51
C PRO A 65 -0.34 -0.18 22.75
N THR A 66 -0.17 -0.14 21.41
CA THR A 66 -0.46 -1.28 20.52
C THR A 66 0.79 -1.74 19.73
N LYS A 67 1.95 -1.09 19.94
CA LYS A 67 3.23 -1.42 19.30
C LYS A 67 4.29 -1.67 20.36
N ASP A 68 5.33 -2.39 20.00
CA ASP A 68 6.50 -2.69 20.85
C ASP A 68 6.18 -3.41 22.16
N ILE A 69 5.11 -4.21 22.18
CA ILE A 69 4.64 -5.04 23.30
C ILE A 69 4.36 -6.47 22.82
N ASN A 70 4.29 -7.42 23.75
CA ASN A 70 4.01 -8.81 23.38
C ASN A 70 2.59 -8.99 22.81
N TYR A 71 2.39 -10.02 21.98
CA TYR A 71 1.14 -10.26 21.25
C TYR A 71 -0.11 -10.34 22.12
N PHE A 72 0.01 -10.92 23.32
CA PHE A 72 -1.14 -11.05 24.23
C PHE A 72 -1.56 -9.68 24.81
N GLN A 73 -0.59 -8.91 25.30
CA GLN A 73 -0.84 -7.55 25.78
C GLN A 73 -1.36 -6.66 24.65
N ARG A 74 -0.77 -6.77 23.46
CA ARG A 74 -1.23 -6.06 22.27
C ARG A 74 -2.71 -6.32 22.00
N THR A 75 -3.12 -7.59 21.99
CA THR A 75 -4.52 -7.94 21.73
C THR A 75 -5.47 -7.34 22.77
N LEU A 76 -5.08 -7.35 24.07
CA LEU A 76 -5.88 -6.73 25.13
C LEU A 76 -5.97 -5.20 24.97
N CYS A 77 -4.85 -4.55 24.65
CA CYS A 77 -4.80 -3.12 24.40
C CYS A 77 -5.64 -2.73 23.18
N GLU A 78 -5.55 -3.48 22.08
CA GLU A 78 -6.34 -3.26 20.87
C GLU A 78 -7.85 -3.47 21.12
N LEU A 79 -8.24 -4.45 21.93
CA LEU A 79 -9.63 -4.64 22.36
C LEU A 79 -10.16 -3.49 23.20
N TYR A 80 -9.34 -2.93 24.08
CA TYR A 80 -9.75 -1.81 24.93
C TYR A 80 -9.68 -0.44 24.21
N MET A 81 -8.80 -0.30 23.23
CA MET A 81 -8.54 0.94 22.50
C MET A 81 -9.80 1.67 22.02
N PRO A 82 -10.78 1.05 21.33
CA PRO A 82 -11.96 1.75 20.82
C PRO A 82 -12.83 2.32 21.95
N PHE A 83 -12.88 1.68 23.10
CA PHE A 83 -13.61 2.17 24.26
C PHE A 83 -12.91 3.36 24.91
N ALA A 84 -11.57 3.30 25.07
CA ALA A 84 -10.77 4.41 25.56
C ALA A 84 -10.90 5.62 24.64
N MET A 85 -10.78 5.44 23.33
CA MET A 85 -10.94 6.51 22.35
C MET A 85 -12.35 7.13 22.42
N ASN A 86 -13.40 6.29 22.45
CA ASN A 86 -14.78 6.79 22.57
C ASN A 86 -14.99 7.60 23.85
N TRP A 87 -14.44 7.16 24.98
CA TRP A 87 -14.52 7.88 26.25
C TRP A 87 -13.79 9.23 26.20
N CYS A 88 -12.59 9.28 25.62
CA CYS A 88 -11.86 10.53 25.45
C CYS A 88 -12.59 11.51 24.52
N LEU A 89 -13.10 11.01 23.38
CA LEU A 89 -13.89 11.81 22.45
C LEU A 89 -15.18 12.33 23.08
N SER A 90 -15.83 11.53 23.94
CA SER A 90 -17.07 11.95 24.64
C SER A 90 -16.86 13.08 25.65
N LYS A 91 -15.64 13.25 26.16
CA LYS A 91 -15.25 14.35 27.05
C LYS A 91 -14.74 15.59 26.32
N SER A 92 -14.52 15.48 25.04
CA SER A 92 -14.13 16.61 24.19
C SER A 92 -15.35 17.25 23.54
N ASP A 93 -15.18 18.41 22.96
CA ASP A 93 -16.20 19.09 22.16
C ASP A 93 -16.46 18.41 20.79
N PHE A 94 -15.73 17.33 20.46
CA PHE A 94 -15.90 16.60 19.20
C PHE A 94 -17.33 16.09 18.99
N LEU A 95 -18.00 15.59 20.03
CA LEU A 95 -19.38 15.08 19.90
C LEU A 95 -20.41 16.19 19.60
N SER A 96 -20.09 17.46 19.85
CA SER A 96 -20.96 18.59 19.46
C SER A 96 -20.91 18.88 17.96
N VAL A 97 -19.90 18.35 17.27
CA VAL A 97 -19.67 18.49 15.83
C VAL A 97 -20.52 17.45 15.10
N LYS A 98 -21.45 17.87 14.26
CA LYS A 98 -22.23 16.92 13.43
C LYS A 98 -21.34 16.33 12.33
N LEU A 99 -21.28 15.03 12.23
CA LEU A 99 -20.63 14.30 11.12
C LEU A 99 -21.66 13.90 10.08
N ASP A 100 -21.27 13.98 8.81
CA ASP A 100 -22.05 13.50 7.67
C ASP A 100 -21.61 12.09 7.23
N GLY A 101 -20.39 11.68 7.60
CA GLY A 101 -19.86 10.36 7.28
C GLY A 101 -18.64 9.98 8.12
N ILE A 102 -18.37 8.68 8.17
CA ILE A 102 -17.22 8.09 8.86
C ILE A 102 -16.47 7.19 7.89
N VAL A 103 -15.18 7.42 7.75
CA VAL A 103 -14.24 6.56 7.02
C VAL A 103 -13.26 5.98 8.03
N TRP A 104 -12.97 4.69 7.98
CA TRP A 104 -11.88 4.15 8.79
C TRP A 104 -11.04 3.17 7.99
N TYR A 105 -9.80 3.05 8.39
CA TYR A 105 -8.76 2.35 7.64
C TYR A 105 -8.28 1.11 8.39
N SER A 106 -8.26 -0.04 7.72
CA SER A 106 -7.55 -1.23 8.24
C SER A 106 -6.02 -1.03 8.08
N PRO A 107 -5.13 -1.74 8.80
CA PRO A 107 -5.27 -3.16 9.16
C PRO A 107 -5.93 -3.47 10.50
N SER A 108 -6.16 -2.51 11.39
CA SER A 108 -6.82 -2.84 12.65
C SER A 108 -8.26 -3.32 12.46
N ILE A 109 -8.59 -4.46 13.06
CA ILE A 109 -9.96 -5.01 13.06
C ILE A 109 -10.76 -4.57 14.30
N PHE A 110 -10.19 -3.75 15.18
CA PHE A 110 -10.75 -3.45 16.50
C PHE A 110 -11.56 -2.16 16.56
N HIS A 111 -11.59 -1.33 15.54
CA HIS A 111 -12.31 -0.06 15.54
C HIS A 111 -13.84 -0.19 15.56
N GLY A 112 -14.39 -1.36 15.28
CA GLY A 112 -15.84 -1.59 15.20
C GLY A 112 -16.68 -0.97 16.33
N PRO A 113 -16.33 -1.13 17.62
CA PRO A 113 -17.09 -0.53 18.73
C PRO A 113 -17.10 1.00 18.69
N LEU A 114 -15.99 1.65 18.35
CA LEU A 114 -15.89 3.10 18.19
C LEU A 114 -16.76 3.59 17.03
N ILE A 115 -16.64 2.93 15.86
CA ILE A 115 -17.43 3.28 14.67
C ILE A 115 -18.93 3.17 14.97
N ARG A 116 -19.36 2.07 15.63
CA ARG A 116 -20.77 1.88 16.02
C ARG A 116 -21.27 2.98 16.95
N ALA A 117 -20.45 3.41 17.92
CA ALA A 117 -20.80 4.50 18.83
C ALA A 117 -20.96 5.83 18.09
N LEU A 118 -20.00 6.18 17.24
CA LEU A 118 -20.04 7.42 16.45
C LEU A 118 -21.20 7.42 15.45
N LYS A 119 -21.45 6.32 14.72
CA LYS A 119 -22.62 6.18 13.84
C LYS A 119 -23.94 6.46 14.58
N LYS A 120 -24.06 5.89 15.80
CA LYS A 120 -25.27 6.08 16.62
C LYS A 120 -25.42 7.53 17.07
N SER A 121 -24.33 8.19 17.42
CA SER A 121 -24.35 9.59 17.91
C SER A 121 -24.61 10.60 16.80
N HIS A 122 -24.08 10.36 15.60
CA HIS A 122 -24.12 11.33 14.49
C HIS A 122 -25.16 10.98 13.41
N HIS A 123 -25.76 9.78 13.47
CA HIS A 123 -26.74 9.28 12.49
C HIS A 123 -26.24 9.36 11.04
N CYS A 124 -24.99 8.95 10.81
CA CYS A 124 -24.31 9.02 9.51
C CYS A 124 -23.90 7.63 9.01
N LYS A 125 -23.58 7.54 7.72
CA LYS A 125 -23.04 6.33 7.09
C LYS A 125 -21.55 6.18 7.34
N SER A 126 -21.06 4.99 7.03
CA SER A 126 -19.70 4.61 7.31
C SER A 126 -19.09 3.80 6.17
N TYR A 127 -17.80 4.05 5.89
CA TYR A 127 -17.03 3.42 4.84
C TYR A 127 -15.75 2.79 5.41
N LEU A 128 -15.58 1.48 5.28
CA LEU A 128 -14.35 0.78 5.65
C LEU A 128 -13.40 0.70 4.45
N VAL A 129 -12.24 1.33 4.56
CA VAL A 129 -11.13 1.13 3.63
C VAL A 129 -10.36 -0.11 4.07
N LEU A 130 -10.66 -1.25 3.45
CA LEU A 130 -10.10 -2.56 3.80
C LEU A 130 -8.89 -2.89 2.93
N ARG A 131 -7.70 -2.94 3.55
CA ARG A 131 -6.44 -3.25 2.85
C ARG A 131 -5.96 -4.67 3.09
N ASP A 132 -6.22 -5.19 4.29
CA ASP A 132 -5.77 -6.52 4.69
C ASP A 132 -6.95 -7.32 5.24
N ILE A 133 -7.16 -8.53 4.73
CA ILE A 133 -8.17 -9.46 5.24
C ILE A 133 -7.50 -10.29 6.35
N PHE A 134 -7.49 -9.73 7.57
CA PHE A 134 -7.02 -10.43 8.76
C PHE A 134 -8.21 -11.08 9.49
N PRO A 135 -8.10 -12.33 9.98
CA PRO A 135 -6.88 -13.12 10.15
C PRO A 135 -6.48 -14.05 8.99
N GLU A 136 -7.12 -13.93 7.81
CA GLU A 136 -6.90 -14.86 6.71
C GLU A 136 -5.44 -14.86 6.25
N TRP A 137 -4.85 -13.68 5.96
CA TRP A 137 -3.46 -13.62 5.51
C TRP A 137 -2.48 -14.21 6.54
N ALA A 138 -2.74 -14.04 7.84
CA ALA A 138 -1.88 -14.60 8.87
C ALA A 138 -1.99 -16.12 8.95
N ALA A 139 -3.17 -16.67 8.66
CA ALA A 139 -3.38 -18.11 8.57
C ALA A 139 -2.74 -18.70 7.31
N ASP A 140 -2.83 -18.02 6.18
CA ASP A 140 -2.28 -18.46 4.90
C ASP A 140 -0.74 -18.44 4.89
N LEU A 141 -0.13 -17.47 5.56
CA LEU A 141 1.33 -17.43 5.78
C LEU A 141 1.83 -18.38 6.87
N GLY A 142 0.93 -19.13 7.53
CA GLY A 142 1.30 -20.06 8.60
C GLY A 142 1.70 -19.39 9.93
N ILE A 143 1.55 -18.07 10.04
CA ILE A 143 1.83 -17.29 11.27
C ILE A 143 0.80 -17.63 12.35
N MET A 144 -0.44 -17.90 11.93
CA MET A 144 -1.54 -18.27 12.83
C MET A 144 -2.17 -19.58 12.39
N ARG A 145 -2.27 -20.56 13.32
CA ARG A 145 -3.04 -21.78 13.04
C ARG A 145 -4.54 -21.49 13.12
N ARG A 146 -5.34 -22.15 12.26
CA ARG A 146 -6.82 -22.05 12.22
C ARG A 146 -7.46 -22.71 13.45
N GLY A 147 -7.08 -22.27 14.68
CA GLY A 147 -7.54 -22.74 15.98
C GLY A 147 -8.42 -21.72 16.71
N LEU A 148 -8.41 -21.79 18.07
CA LEU A 148 -9.17 -20.85 18.92
C LEU A 148 -8.79 -19.38 18.72
N PRO A 149 -7.50 -18.97 18.62
CA PRO A 149 -7.13 -17.60 18.36
C PRO A 149 -7.67 -17.08 17.02
N TYR A 150 -7.58 -17.89 15.96
CA TYR A 150 -8.14 -17.55 14.66
C TYR A 150 -9.65 -17.32 14.72
N ARG A 151 -10.41 -18.22 15.40
CA ARG A 151 -11.86 -18.07 15.57
C ARG A 151 -12.22 -16.81 16.35
N PHE A 152 -11.44 -16.48 17.37
CA PHE A 152 -11.60 -15.24 18.13
C PHE A 152 -11.46 -14.00 17.25
N PHE A 153 -10.39 -13.91 16.46
CA PHE A 153 -10.20 -12.78 15.55
C PHE A 153 -11.26 -12.74 14.44
N LYS A 154 -11.75 -13.88 13.98
CA LYS A 154 -12.88 -13.95 13.01
C LYS A 154 -14.17 -13.36 13.59
N VAL A 155 -14.43 -13.49 14.87
CA VAL A 155 -15.59 -12.84 15.51
C VAL A 155 -15.43 -11.33 15.52
N ILE A 156 -14.24 -10.82 15.84
CA ILE A 156 -13.95 -9.39 15.87
C ILE A 156 -14.03 -8.80 14.45
N GLU A 157 -13.41 -9.47 13.46
CA GLU A 157 -13.48 -9.09 12.06
C GLU A 157 -14.93 -8.99 11.56
N ARG A 158 -15.75 -10.03 11.83
CA ARG A 158 -17.16 -10.03 11.45
C ARG A 158 -17.93 -8.88 12.10
N PHE A 159 -17.63 -8.60 13.37
CA PHE A 159 -18.23 -7.46 14.04
C PHE A 159 -17.83 -6.13 13.36
N GLN A 160 -16.54 -5.95 13.02
CA GLN A 160 -16.09 -4.77 12.29
C GLN A 160 -16.82 -4.61 10.96
N TYR A 161 -16.96 -5.69 10.18
CA TYR A 161 -17.67 -5.65 8.91
C TYR A 161 -19.17 -5.37 9.08
N SER A 162 -19.78 -5.85 10.15
CA SER A 162 -21.20 -5.62 10.42
C SER A 162 -21.58 -4.18 10.74
N VAL A 163 -20.61 -3.34 11.11
CA VAL A 163 -20.85 -1.91 11.37
C VAL A 163 -20.61 -1.03 10.15
N ALA A 164 -19.99 -1.55 9.09
CA ALA A 164 -19.79 -0.87 7.83
C ALA A 164 -21.11 -0.79 7.03
N ASP A 165 -21.36 0.34 6.38
CA ASP A 165 -22.39 0.45 5.34
C ASP A 165 -21.79 0.07 3.98
N THR A 166 -20.53 0.45 3.75
CA THR A 166 -19.77 0.07 2.58
C THR A 166 -18.36 -0.38 2.98
N ILE A 167 -17.85 -1.41 2.31
CA ILE A 167 -16.46 -1.89 2.43
C ILE A 167 -15.78 -1.75 1.08
N GLY A 168 -14.72 -0.93 1.03
CA GLY A 168 -13.84 -0.81 -0.13
C GLY A 168 -12.65 -1.76 -0.02
N VAL A 169 -12.62 -2.80 -0.85
CA VAL A 169 -11.52 -3.76 -0.95
C VAL A 169 -10.52 -3.35 -2.03
N GLN A 170 -9.28 -3.80 -1.94
CA GLN A 170 -8.20 -3.32 -2.79
C GLN A 170 -8.30 -3.78 -4.25
N THR A 171 -8.77 -5.01 -4.48
CA THR A 171 -8.72 -5.67 -5.80
C THR A 171 -10.00 -6.48 -6.08
N PRO A 172 -10.28 -6.81 -7.36
CA PRO A 172 -11.35 -7.73 -7.71
C PRO A 172 -11.22 -9.12 -7.05
N ALA A 173 -10.01 -9.63 -6.86
CA ALA A 173 -9.79 -10.91 -6.17
C ALA A 173 -10.18 -10.82 -4.68
N ASN A 174 -9.94 -9.68 -4.02
CA ASN A 174 -10.45 -9.45 -2.66
C ASN A 174 -11.99 -9.41 -2.63
N LEU A 175 -12.64 -8.86 -3.65
CA LEU A 175 -14.10 -8.85 -3.75
C LEU A 175 -14.66 -10.28 -3.83
N GLN A 176 -14.01 -11.18 -4.57
CA GLN A 176 -14.41 -12.59 -4.65
C GLN A 176 -14.39 -13.30 -3.28
N TYR A 177 -13.49 -12.91 -2.37
CA TYR A 177 -13.48 -13.44 -1.01
C TYR A 177 -14.82 -13.19 -0.30
N PHE A 178 -15.39 -11.99 -0.42
CA PHE A 178 -16.69 -11.64 0.16
C PHE A 178 -17.84 -12.35 -0.56
N HIS A 179 -17.80 -12.49 -1.87
CA HIS A 179 -18.81 -13.22 -2.63
C HIS A 179 -18.88 -14.72 -2.24
N ARG A 180 -17.73 -15.35 -2.01
CA ARG A 180 -17.66 -16.76 -1.55
C ARG A 180 -18.11 -16.92 -0.10
N ASN A 181 -18.04 -15.86 0.69
CA ASN A 181 -18.32 -15.86 2.12
C ASN A 181 -19.45 -14.86 2.47
N GLN A 182 -20.59 -14.95 1.78
CA GLN A 182 -21.73 -14.00 1.90
C GLN A 182 -22.23 -13.76 3.35
N SER A 183 -21.94 -14.67 4.27
CA SER A 183 -22.30 -14.51 5.70
C SER A 183 -21.35 -13.57 6.48
N ILE A 184 -20.28 -13.08 5.85
CA ILE A 184 -19.26 -12.26 6.53
C ILE A 184 -19.66 -10.79 6.57
N ALA A 185 -20.24 -10.27 5.48
CA ALA A 185 -20.68 -8.88 5.41
C ALA A 185 -22.11 -8.81 4.85
N SER A 186 -22.96 -8.05 5.54
CA SER A 186 -24.34 -7.74 5.09
C SER A 186 -24.42 -6.36 4.42
N CYS A 187 -23.29 -5.72 4.19
CA CYS A 187 -23.17 -4.39 3.60
C CYS A 187 -22.72 -4.46 2.14
N GLN A 188 -22.73 -3.32 1.47
CA GLN A 188 -22.17 -3.19 0.13
C GLN A 188 -20.65 -3.42 0.18
N VAL A 189 -20.12 -4.20 -0.76
CA VAL A 189 -18.67 -4.39 -0.94
C VAL A 189 -18.31 -4.00 -2.37
N GLU A 190 -17.32 -3.14 -2.51
CA GLU A 190 -16.86 -2.62 -3.80
C GLU A 190 -15.34 -2.59 -3.89
N VAL A 191 -14.78 -2.49 -5.09
CA VAL A 191 -13.35 -2.31 -5.27
C VAL A 191 -13.02 -0.83 -5.09
N LEU A 192 -12.14 -0.54 -4.13
CA LEU A 192 -11.51 0.75 -3.92
C LEU A 192 -10.00 0.56 -4.04
N HIS A 193 -9.45 0.88 -5.19
CA HIS A 193 -8.01 0.76 -5.42
C HIS A 193 -7.19 1.61 -4.45
N ASN A 194 -5.93 1.25 -4.24
CA ASN A 194 -4.98 2.12 -3.56
C ASN A 194 -4.78 3.40 -4.38
N TRP A 195 -4.39 4.46 -3.74
CA TRP A 195 -4.08 5.75 -4.37
C TRP A 195 -2.71 6.24 -3.94
N LEU A 196 -2.16 7.12 -4.73
CA LEU A 196 -0.94 7.84 -4.43
C LEU A 196 -1.06 9.26 -4.96
N SER A 197 -0.60 10.24 -4.18
CA SER A 197 -0.36 11.60 -4.66
C SER A 197 1.09 11.73 -5.10
N VAL A 198 1.31 12.34 -6.24
CA VAL A 198 2.63 12.44 -6.86
C VAL A 198 3.35 13.71 -6.39
N SER A 199 4.62 13.55 -5.99
CA SER A 199 5.54 14.67 -5.82
C SER A 199 6.28 14.95 -7.12
N GLU A 200 6.41 16.21 -7.48
CA GLU A 200 7.17 16.64 -8.66
C GLU A 200 8.67 16.84 -8.38
N SER A 201 9.12 16.55 -7.17
CA SER A 201 10.54 16.67 -6.81
C SER A 201 11.40 15.76 -7.70
N LYS A 202 12.47 16.32 -8.27
CA LYS A 202 13.49 15.58 -9.04
C LYS A 202 14.80 15.45 -8.29
N GLU A 203 14.86 15.89 -7.04
CA GLU A 203 16.05 15.76 -6.20
C GLU A 203 16.22 14.30 -5.79
N CYS A 204 17.44 13.78 -5.92
CA CYS A 204 17.83 12.45 -5.50
C CYS A 204 19.30 12.44 -5.10
N SER A 205 19.63 11.83 -3.99
CA SER A 205 21.02 11.65 -3.54
C SER A 205 21.80 10.64 -4.38
N ILE A 206 21.09 9.77 -5.13
CA ILE A 206 21.68 8.82 -6.07
C ILE A 206 21.75 9.47 -7.46
N SER A 207 22.96 9.57 -8.02
CA SER A 207 23.20 9.95 -9.42
C SER A 207 23.58 8.72 -10.23
N LEU A 208 22.66 8.30 -11.12
CA LEU A 208 22.90 7.14 -11.99
C LEU A 208 23.71 7.51 -13.25
N SER A 209 23.80 8.81 -13.59
CA SER A 209 24.67 9.30 -14.67
C SER A 209 26.16 9.19 -14.34
N ASP A 210 26.52 9.10 -13.06
CA ASP A 210 27.89 9.09 -12.58
C ASP A 210 28.35 7.70 -12.08
N CYS A 211 27.52 6.66 -12.30
CA CYS A 211 27.83 5.30 -11.87
C CYS A 211 28.26 4.38 -13.05
N SER A 212 28.63 3.14 -12.74
CA SER A 212 29.07 2.14 -13.74
C SER A 212 27.96 1.74 -14.73
N LEU A 213 26.71 2.10 -14.47
CA LEU A 213 25.55 1.81 -15.32
C LEU A 213 25.13 3.01 -16.20
N ALA A 214 25.92 4.09 -16.21
CA ALA A 214 25.62 5.29 -16.98
C ALA A 214 25.41 4.97 -18.48
N GLY A 215 24.32 5.50 -19.05
CA GLY A 215 23.95 5.30 -20.46
C GLY A 215 23.26 3.99 -20.80
N ARG A 216 23.08 3.08 -19.82
CA ARG A 216 22.30 1.84 -19.99
C ARG A 216 20.80 2.08 -19.83
N LYS A 217 19.99 1.17 -20.34
CA LYS A 217 18.55 1.07 -20.04
C LYS A 217 18.38 0.49 -18.64
N LEU A 218 17.79 1.27 -17.73
CA LEU A 218 17.80 0.98 -16.31
C LEU A 218 16.45 0.44 -15.80
N PHE A 219 16.52 -0.73 -15.19
CA PHE A 219 15.42 -1.34 -14.45
C PHE A 219 15.59 -1.05 -12.96
N VAL A 220 14.60 -0.38 -12.34
CA VAL A 220 14.69 0.02 -10.92
C VAL A 220 13.73 -0.78 -10.04
N TYR A 221 14.24 -1.21 -8.89
CA TYR A 221 13.48 -1.70 -7.77
C TYR A 221 13.75 -0.81 -6.56
N ALA A 222 12.74 -0.12 -6.04
CA ALA A 222 12.85 0.68 -4.83
C ALA A 222 11.93 0.18 -3.73
N GLY A 223 12.50 -0.20 -2.58
CA GLY A 223 11.75 -0.62 -1.40
C GLY A 223 12.38 -1.78 -0.62
N ASN A 224 11.56 -2.46 0.19
CA ASN A 224 12.03 -3.57 1.02
C ASN A 224 12.50 -4.76 0.18
N MET A 225 13.72 -5.24 0.46
CA MET A 225 14.32 -6.45 -0.11
C MET A 225 14.33 -7.56 0.94
N GLY A 226 13.17 -8.14 1.19
CA GLY A 226 12.99 -9.21 2.18
C GLY A 226 12.45 -10.49 1.54
N LYS A 227 12.28 -11.53 2.37
CA LYS A 227 11.82 -12.86 1.93
C LYS A 227 10.49 -12.86 1.19
N ALA A 228 9.62 -11.90 1.49
CA ALA A 228 8.31 -11.78 0.85
C ALA A 228 8.39 -11.32 -0.62
N GLN A 229 9.52 -10.83 -1.06
CA GLN A 229 9.78 -10.39 -2.43
C GLN A 229 10.42 -11.48 -3.29
N ASP A 230 11.19 -12.39 -2.67
CA ASP A 230 11.88 -13.50 -3.35
C ASP A 230 12.67 -13.06 -4.58
N ILE A 231 13.59 -12.07 -4.39
CA ILE A 231 14.36 -11.44 -5.48
C ILE A 231 15.47 -12.36 -6.00
N ALA A 232 16.03 -13.23 -5.15
CA ALA A 232 17.21 -14.04 -5.48
C ALA A 232 17.08 -14.82 -6.80
N PRO A 233 15.95 -15.45 -7.18
CA PRO A 233 15.83 -16.15 -8.46
C PRO A 233 16.03 -15.23 -9.69
N PHE A 234 15.78 -13.92 -9.55
CA PHE A 234 15.96 -12.96 -10.64
C PHE A 234 17.44 -12.71 -10.98
N PHE A 235 18.36 -13.06 -10.09
CA PHE A 235 19.81 -12.92 -10.36
C PHE A 235 20.31 -13.83 -11.48
N GLU A 236 19.61 -14.91 -11.82
CA GLU A 236 19.88 -15.70 -13.04
C GLU A 236 19.60 -14.88 -14.31
N VAL A 237 18.56 -14.07 -14.29
CA VAL A 237 18.23 -13.14 -15.40
C VAL A 237 19.34 -12.08 -15.54
N ILE A 238 19.73 -11.47 -14.42
CA ILE A 238 20.80 -10.46 -14.37
C ILE A 238 22.10 -11.05 -14.93
N ALA A 239 22.51 -12.24 -14.47
CA ALA A 239 23.74 -12.91 -14.90
C ALA A 239 23.73 -13.27 -16.40
N THR A 240 22.58 -13.72 -16.92
CA THR A 240 22.44 -14.03 -18.35
C THR A 240 22.58 -12.77 -19.21
N LEU A 241 21.99 -11.65 -18.75
CA LEU A 241 22.06 -10.37 -19.46
C LEU A 241 23.42 -9.70 -19.34
N ASP A 242 24.14 -9.88 -18.22
CA ASP A 242 25.51 -9.38 -18.05
C ASP A 242 26.50 -9.95 -19.10
N GLN A 243 26.25 -11.20 -19.54
CA GLN A 243 27.05 -11.87 -20.55
C GLN A 243 26.69 -11.51 -22.00
N SER A 244 25.47 -10.99 -22.22
CA SER A 244 24.89 -10.85 -23.55
C SER A 244 24.56 -9.42 -23.97
N ARG A 245 24.43 -8.47 -23.04
CA ARG A 245 24.00 -7.08 -23.28
C ARG A 245 24.74 -6.11 -22.35
N ASP A 246 25.44 -5.16 -22.93
CA ASP A 246 26.14 -4.10 -22.19
C ASP A 246 25.33 -2.83 -21.99
N ASP A 247 24.16 -2.73 -22.62
CA ASP A 247 23.24 -1.60 -22.59
C ASP A 247 22.07 -1.78 -21.60
N VAL A 248 22.04 -2.85 -20.80
CA VAL A 248 21.02 -3.13 -19.77
C VAL A 248 21.62 -3.03 -18.37
N GLY A 249 20.92 -2.37 -17.44
CA GLY A 249 21.35 -2.24 -16.06
C GLY A 249 20.21 -2.40 -15.05
N PHE A 250 20.54 -2.88 -13.86
CA PHE A 250 19.60 -3.12 -12.77
C PHE A 250 19.98 -2.33 -11.53
N VAL A 251 19.04 -1.59 -10.97
CA VAL A 251 19.25 -0.74 -9.80
C VAL A 251 18.28 -1.16 -8.69
N PHE A 252 18.83 -1.59 -7.57
CA PHE A 252 18.07 -1.89 -6.36
C PHE A 252 18.36 -0.83 -5.32
N VAL A 253 17.30 -0.25 -4.73
CA VAL A 253 17.41 0.79 -3.70
C VAL A 253 16.53 0.42 -2.52
N GLY A 254 17.11 0.30 -1.33
CA GLY A 254 16.33 0.03 -0.15
C GLY A 254 17.05 -0.78 0.92
N ARG A 255 16.26 -1.37 1.81
CA ARG A 255 16.73 -2.19 2.92
C ARG A 255 15.97 -3.50 2.98
N GLY A 256 16.45 -4.46 3.76
CA GLY A 256 15.74 -5.72 4.00
C GLY A 256 16.67 -6.84 4.39
N SER A 257 16.08 -7.97 4.80
CA SER A 257 16.83 -9.13 5.29
C SER A 257 17.68 -9.83 4.22
N GLU A 258 17.42 -9.56 2.94
CA GLU A 258 18.09 -10.23 1.82
C GLU A 258 19.21 -9.36 1.18
N VAL A 259 19.38 -8.10 1.62
CA VAL A 259 20.37 -7.18 1.02
C VAL A 259 21.80 -7.75 1.05
N GLU A 260 22.22 -8.30 2.20
CA GLU A 260 23.55 -8.86 2.36
C GLU A 260 23.77 -10.06 1.42
N SER A 261 22.79 -10.96 1.30
CA SER A 261 22.88 -12.13 0.42
C SER A 261 22.88 -11.74 -1.04
N LEU A 262 22.06 -10.77 -1.46
CA LEU A 262 22.04 -10.25 -2.83
C LEU A 262 23.35 -9.55 -3.18
N SER A 263 23.92 -8.78 -2.26
CA SER A 263 25.24 -8.13 -2.45
C SER A 263 26.37 -9.15 -2.57
N ALA A 264 26.35 -10.21 -1.77
CA ALA A 264 27.31 -11.30 -1.89
C ALA A 264 27.23 -12.00 -3.26
N GLU A 265 26.01 -12.22 -3.77
CA GLU A 265 25.78 -12.86 -5.07
C GLU A 265 26.33 -12.00 -6.25
N ILE A 266 26.25 -10.67 -6.16
CA ILE A 266 26.87 -9.76 -7.14
C ILE A 266 28.38 -9.97 -7.19
N ILE A 267 29.02 -10.04 -6.01
CA ILE A 267 30.47 -10.21 -5.89
C ILE A 267 30.90 -11.61 -6.38
N ASP A 268 30.21 -12.65 -5.92
CA ASP A 268 30.55 -14.04 -6.23
C ASP A 268 30.43 -14.35 -7.73
N ARG A 269 29.44 -13.76 -8.40
CA ARG A 269 29.23 -13.91 -9.85
C ARG A 269 29.94 -12.85 -10.68
N ASN A 270 30.62 -11.88 -10.04
CA ASN A 270 31.31 -10.75 -10.68
C ASN A 270 30.41 -10.00 -11.67
N LEU A 271 29.17 -9.69 -11.26
CA LEU A 271 28.19 -9.00 -12.10
C LEU A 271 28.52 -7.51 -12.24
N SER A 272 28.50 -7.00 -13.47
CA SER A 272 28.80 -5.60 -13.79
C SER A 272 27.60 -4.74 -14.15
N ASN A 273 26.43 -5.38 -14.33
CA ASN A 273 25.20 -4.75 -14.80
C ASN A 273 24.19 -4.48 -13.67
N VAL A 274 24.58 -4.62 -12.41
CA VAL A 274 23.69 -4.42 -11.26
C VAL A 274 24.34 -3.63 -10.13
N LEU A 275 23.56 -2.73 -9.51
CA LEU A 275 23.94 -1.96 -8.32
C LEU A 275 22.87 -2.06 -7.24
N ILE A 276 23.30 -2.12 -5.98
CA ILE A 276 22.45 -2.03 -4.80
C ILE A 276 22.84 -0.78 -4.02
N PHE A 277 21.86 0.07 -3.70
CA PHE A 277 22.00 1.26 -2.88
C PHE A 277 21.18 1.13 -1.59
N ASP A 278 21.61 1.82 -0.56
CA ASP A 278 20.84 1.95 0.67
C ASP A 278 19.50 2.68 0.45
N GLU A 279 18.63 2.57 1.44
CA GLU A 279 17.32 3.25 1.44
C GLU A 279 17.51 4.77 1.39
N ILE A 280 16.79 5.42 0.49
CA ILE A 280 16.69 6.88 0.37
C ILE A 280 15.39 7.38 0.95
N GLN A 281 15.29 8.70 1.16
CA GLN A 281 14.04 9.30 1.64
C GLN A 281 12.92 9.14 0.59
N HIS A 282 11.70 9.01 1.06
CA HIS A 282 10.54 8.84 0.17
C HIS A 282 10.37 10.02 -0.80
N SER A 283 10.76 11.22 -0.39
CA SER A 283 10.75 12.42 -1.24
C SER A 283 11.75 12.38 -2.40
N GLU A 284 12.76 11.50 -2.35
CA GLU A 284 13.78 11.34 -3.40
C GLU A 284 13.39 10.29 -4.45
N ILE A 285 12.41 9.45 -4.17
CA ILE A 285 11.93 8.40 -5.09
C ILE A 285 11.56 8.94 -6.47
N PRO A 286 10.85 10.10 -6.59
CA PRO A 286 10.59 10.69 -7.91
C PRO A 286 11.84 11.00 -8.71
N GLY A 287 12.87 11.55 -8.05
CA GLY A 287 14.17 11.84 -8.68
C GLY A 287 14.93 10.58 -9.09
N LEU A 288 14.84 9.49 -8.33
CA LEU A 288 15.37 8.19 -8.71
C LEU A 288 14.67 7.66 -9.96
N TYR A 289 13.33 7.64 -9.98
CA TYR A 289 12.55 7.11 -11.09
C TYR A 289 12.72 7.91 -12.37
N ALA A 290 12.97 9.22 -12.28
CA ALA A 290 13.26 10.07 -13.43
C ALA A 290 14.57 9.71 -14.14
N GLN A 291 15.47 8.94 -13.51
CA GLN A 291 16.73 8.47 -14.06
C GLN A 291 16.64 7.05 -14.61
N CYS A 292 15.48 6.39 -14.55
CA CYS A 292 15.29 5.00 -14.92
C CYS A 292 14.26 4.85 -16.04
N ASP A 293 14.36 3.74 -16.81
CA ASP A 293 13.46 3.46 -17.92
C ASP A 293 12.31 2.52 -17.54
N PHE A 294 12.54 1.58 -16.59
CA PHE A 294 11.59 0.50 -16.24
C PHE A 294 11.52 0.28 -14.73
N GLY A 295 10.34 -0.07 -14.24
CA GLY A 295 10.12 -0.47 -12.86
C GLY A 295 10.09 -1.99 -12.68
N MET A 296 10.57 -2.51 -11.56
CA MET A 296 10.50 -3.93 -11.23
C MET A 296 9.58 -4.21 -10.05
N VAL A 297 8.78 -5.27 -10.14
CA VAL A 297 7.92 -5.75 -9.06
C VAL A 297 8.19 -7.22 -8.80
N PHE A 298 8.48 -7.57 -7.54
CA PHE A 298 8.70 -8.94 -7.10
C PHE A 298 7.76 -9.28 -5.95
N LEU A 299 7.10 -10.44 -6.05
CA LEU A 299 6.30 -11.05 -5.00
C LEU A 299 6.60 -12.55 -4.98
N ASP A 300 6.88 -13.08 -3.80
CA ASP A 300 7.11 -14.51 -3.61
C ASP A 300 5.93 -15.33 -4.17
N SER A 301 6.22 -16.26 -5.06
CA SER A 301 5.22 -17.11 -5.73
C SER A 301 4.35 -17.92 -4.78
N ARG A 302 4.80 -18.14 -3.53
CA ARG A 302 4.06 -18.85 -2.47
C ARG A 302 2.98 -18.00 -1.81
N HIS A 303 2.97 -16.68 -2.02
CA HIS A 303 1.91 -15.82 -1.48
C HIS A 303 0.55 -16.15 -2.08
N LYS A 304 -0.47 -16.12 -1.24
CA LYS A 304 -1.88 -16.29 -1.64
C LYS A 304 -2.67 -15.00 -1.55
N THR A 305 -2.02 -13.91 -1.15
CA THR A 305 -2.65 -12.59 -1.10
C THR A 305 -2.53 -11.90 -2.45
N HIS A 306 -3.58 -11.19 -2.83
CA HIS A 306 -3.72 -10.53 -4.12
C HIS A 306 -3.63 -9.00 -4.00
N ASN A 307 -2.69 -8.52 -3.18
CA ASN A 307 -2.51 -7.10 -2.99
C ASN A 307 -1.65 -6.51 -4.12
N ILE A 308 -2.02 -5.33 -4.60
CA ILE A 308 -1.22 -4.56 -5.55
C ILE A 308 -0.15 -3.79 -4.77
N PRO A 309 1.15 -4.03 -5.04
CA PRO A 309 2.23 -3.34 -4.36
C PRO A 309 2.22 -1.84 -4.63
N GLY A 310 2.47 -1.03 -3.59
CA GLY A 310 2.51 0.43 -3.73
C GLY A 310 3.54 0.93 -4.75
N LYS A 311 4.66 0.22 -4.94
CA LYS A 311 5.66 0.56 -5.95
C LYS A 311 5.13 0.47 -7.39
N PHE A 312 4.23 -0.49 -7.69
CA PHE A 312 3.57 -0.54 -8.99
C PHE A 312 2.78 0.75 -9.26
N ILE A 313 1.99 1.18 -8.27
CA ILE A 313 1.22 2.43 -8.37
C ILE A 313 2.15 3.62 -8.60
N SER A 314 3.26 3.65 -7.88
CA SER A 314 4.30 4.67 -8.03
C SER A 314 4.88 4.67 -9.46
N TYR A 315 5.25 3.49 -9.99
CA TYR A 315 5.75 3.38 -11.38
C TYR A 315 4.73 3.89 -12.40
N MET A 316 3.45 3.57 -12.22
CA MET A 316 2.41 4.06 -13.11
C MET A 316 2.35 5.59 -13.12
N HIS A 317 2.39 6.23 -11.95
CA HIS A 317 2.40 7.68 -11.86
C HIS A 317 3.60 8.34 -12.55
N TYR A 318 4.79 7.71 -12.45
CA TYR A 318 6.00 8.24 -13.09
C TYR A 318 6.18 7.77 -14.54
N GLY A 319 5.27 6.95 -15.06
CA GLY A 319 5.31 6.46 -16.44
C GLY A 319 6.42 5.46 -16.68
N LEU A 320 6.75 4.62 -15.70
CA LEU A 320 7.71 3.54 -15.85
C LEU A 320 6.97 2.24 -16.22
N PRO A 321 7.19 1.70 -17.44
CA PRO A 321 6.73 0.37 -17.79
C PRO A 321 7.29 -0.68 -16.83
N VAL A 322 6.52 -1.74 -16.53
CA VAL A 322 6.83 -2.66 -15.44
C VAL A 322 7.20 -4.04 -15.93
N LEU A 323 8.31 -4.56 -15.38
CA LEU A 323 8.64 -5.98 -15.37
C LEU A 323 8.23 -6.58 -14.01
N ALA A 324 7.27 -7.51 -14.00
CA ALA A 324 6.75 -8.10 -12.78
C ALA A 324 6.93 -9.62 -12.73
N CYS A 325 7.51 -10.12 -11.63
CA CYS A 325 7.55 -11.54 -11.29
C CYS A 325 6.75 -11.72 -9.99
N ILE A 326 5.55 -12.30 -10.08
CA ILE A 326 4.55 -12.25 -9.01
C ILE A 326 3.93 -13.63 -8.75
N ASN A 327 3.14 -13.72 -7.69
CA ASN A 327 2.41 -14.94 -7.32
C ASN A 327 1.23 -15.21 -8.26
N GLU A 328 0.89 -16.50 -8.41
CA GLU A 328 -0.22 -16.95 -9.24
C GLU A 328 -1.57 -16.39 -8.78
N GLY A 329 -2.41 -16.01 -9.73
CA GLY A 329 -3.75 -15.47 -9.47
C GLY A 329 -3.76 -14.01 -8.98
N ASN A 330 -2.64 -13.31 -9.01
CA ASN A 330 -2.59 -11.89 -8.66
C ASN A 330 -3.18 -11.04 -9.80
N ASP A 331 -4.14 -10.17 -9.46
CA ASP A 331 -4.81 -9.26 -10.43
C ASP A 331 -3.81 -8.39 -11.21
N LEU A 332 -2.62 -8.15 -10.66
CA LEU A 332 -1.58 -7.37 -11.30
C LEU A 332 -1.08 -7.98 -12.62
N PHE A 333 -1.14 -9.32 -12.75
CA PHE A 333 -0.78 -10.00 -14.00
C PHE A 333 -1.67 -9.56 -15.17
N ASP A 334 -2.98 -9.57 -14.94
CA ASP A 334 -3.94 -9.17 -15.96
C ASP A 334 -3.85 -7.65 -16.23
N ILE A 335 -3.71 -6.83 -15.19
CA ILE A 335 -3.58 -5.37 -15.33
C ILE A 335 -2.37 -5.02 -16.21
N ILE A 336 -1.19 -5.57 -15.94
CA ILE A 336 0.02 -5.23 -16.70
C ILE A 336 -0.09 -5.67 -18.16
N ASN A 337 -0.55 -6.90 -18.40
CA ASN A 337 -0.56 -7.47 -19.75
C ASN A 337 -1.73 -6.94 -20.61
N SER A 338 -2.93 -6.73 -20.03
CA SER A 338 -4.11 -6.25 -20.78
C SER A 338 -4.03 -4.77 -21.11
N GLU A 339 -3.49 -3.96 -20.20
CA GLU A 339 -3.37 -2.50 -20.39
C GLU A 339 -2.07 -2.09 -21.11
N SER A 340 -1.27 -3.07 -21.55
CA SER A 340 0.02 -2.83 -22.22
C SER A 340 0.93 -1.91 -21.40
N LEU A 341 1.17 -2.30 -20.12
CA LEU A 341 1.98 -1.51 -19.19
C LEU A 341 3.39 -2.09 -18.97
N GLY A 342 3.69 -3.20 -19.60
CA GLY A 342 4.93 -3.94 -19.42
C GLY A 342 4.76 -5.44 -19.65
N ARG A 343 5.50 -6.24 -18.86
CA ARG A 343 5.43 -7.70 -18.88
C ARG A 343 5.31 -8.24 -17.46
N ALA A 344 4.42 -9.21 -17.28
CA ALA A 344 4.22 -9.88 -15.98
C ALA A 344 4.32 -11.41 -16.14
N PHE A 345 4.90 -12.05 -15.15
CA PHE A 345 5.13 -13.50 -15.07
C PHE A 345 4.72 -14.03 -13.70
N PHE A 346 4.27 -15.28 -13.66
CA PHE A 346 4.11 -16.01 -12.42
C PHE A 346 5.44 -16.67 -12.03
N GLY A 347 6.10 -16.12 -11.01
CA GLY A 347 7.46 -16.51 -10.62
C GLY A 347 8.53 -16.06 -11.62
N VAL A 348 9.75 -16.57 -11.45
CA VAL A 348 10.90 -16.27 -12.30
C VAL A 348 11.24 -17.49 -13.16
N GLU A 349 10.88 -17.46 -14.43
CA GLU A 349 11.38 -18.37 -15.46
C GLU A 349 12.45 -17.63 -16.27
N ALA A 350 13.73 -17.84 -15.96
CA ALA A 350 14.82 -17.00 -16.40
C ALA A 350 14.84 -16.72 -17.91
N GLU A 351 14.71 -17.76 -18.76
CA GLU A 351 14.72 -17.63 -20.23
C GLU A 351 13.58 -16.73 -20.74
N ARG A 352 12.37 -16.89 -20.19
CA ARG A 352 11.20 -16.08 -20.58
C ARG A 352 11.33 -14.62 -20.12
N VAL A 353 11.87 -14.44 -18.92
CA VAL A 353 12.08 -13.09 -18.36
C VAL A 353 13.20 -12.37 -19.09
N VAL A 354 14.30 -13.05 -19.45
CA VAL A 354 15.37 -12.51 -20.31
C VAL A 354 14.79 -12.05 -21.65
N SER A 355 14.01 -12.90 -22.31
CA SER A 355 13.36 -12.54 -23.58
C SER A 355 12.48 -11.32 -23.47
N ALA A 356 11.75 -11.18 -22.35
CA ALA A 356 10.91 -10.01 -22.10
C ALA A 356 11.73 -8.74 -21.83
N VAL A 357 12.83 -8.82 -21.10
CA VAL A 357 13.74 -7.69 -20.89
C VAL A 357 14.27 -7.20 -22.22
N LEU A 358 14.72 -8.11 -23.10
CA LEU A 358 15.21 -7.76 -24.43
C LEU A 358 14.14 -7.10 -25.27
N GLU A 359 12.91 -7.63 -25.28
CA GLU A 359 11.76 -7.00 -25.96
C GLU A 359 11.49 -5.59 -25.43
N MET A 360 11.46 -5.42 -24.09
CA MET A 360 11.20 -4.12 -23.46
C MET A 360 12.27 -3.07 -23.81
N VAL A 361 13.53 -3.49 -23.92
CA VAL A 361 14.64 -2.59 -24.26
C VAL A 361 14.67 -2.24 -25.74
N ASP A 362 14.37 -3.20 -26.62
CA ASP A 362 14.51 -3.06 -28.08
C ASP A 362 13.26 -2.48 -28.77
N ASP A 363 12.06 -2.58 -28.15
CA ASP A 363 10.83 -2.01 -28.70
C ASP A 363 10.66 -0.53 -28.31
N PRO A 364 10.69 0.41 -29.30
CA PRO A 364 10.57 1.84 -29.03
C PRO A 364 9.25 2.26 -28.37
N ASN A 365 8.18 1.42 -28.42
CA ASN A 365 6.92 1.72 -27.76
C ASN A 365 7.07 1.81 -26.23
N TYR A 366 8.03 1.10 -25.65
CA TYR A 366 8.31 1.17 -24.21
C TYR A 366 8.90 2.52 -23.77
N VAL A 367 9.38 3.33 -24.68
CA VAL A 367 9.91 4.67 -24.39
C VAL A 367 8.91 5.76 -24.81
N THR A 368 8.01 5.47 -25.76
CA THR A 368 7.09 6.48 -26.34
C THR A 368 5.67 6.35 -25.84
N GLN A 369 5.00 5.24 -26.11
CA GLN A 369 3.56 5.07 -25.87
C GLN A 369 3.25 4.46 -24.50
N ILE A 370 3.98 3.44 -24.09
CA ILE A 370 3.67 2.71 -22.85
C ILE A 370 3.79 3.59 -21.59
N PRO A 371 4.77 4.50 -21.45
CA PRO A 371 4.81 5.47 -20.36
C PRO A 371 3.54 6.32 -20.22
N ASP A 372 2.91 6.68 -21.32
CA ASP A 372 1.64 7.44 -21.31
C ASP A 372 0.48 6.56 -20.87
N ASN A 373 0.43 5.30 -21.31
CA ASN A 373 -0.56 4.33 -20.81
C ASN A 373 -0.45 4.16 -19.28
N CYS A 374 0.78 4.06 -18.76
CA CYS A 374 1.03 4.00 -17.31
C CYS A 374 0.43 5.21 -16.59
N ARG A 375 0.70 6.43 -17.08
CA ARG A 375 0.19 7.67 -16.45
C ARG A 375 -1.34 7.79 -16.56
N ILE A 376 -1.93 7.34 -17.65
CA ILE A 376 -3.39 7.31 -17.84
C ILE A 376 -4.00 6.37 -16.81
N LEU A 377 -3.50 5.14 -16.68
CA LEU A 377 -3.98 4.18 -15.68
C LEU A 377 -3.87 4.74 -14.26
N ALA A 378 -2.73 5.36 -13.92
CA ALA A 378 -2.53 5.97 -12.60
C ALA A 378 -3.59 7.03 -12.29
N LYS A 379 -3.87 7.90 -13.25
CA LYS A 379 -4.87 8.97 -13.11
C LYS A 379 -6.29 8.41 -12.96
N ASP A 380 -6.62 7.37 -13.73
CA ASP A 380 -7.98 6.84 -13.82
C ASP A 380 -8.32 5.81 -12.73
N MET A 381 -7.30 5.14 -12.14
CA MET A 381 -7.53 4.11 -11.13
C MET A 381 -6.87 4.39 -9.78
N TYR A 382 -5.71 5.05 -9.76
CA TYR A 382 -4.84 5.12 -8.56
C TYR A 382 -4.67 6.54 -8.01
N SER A 383 -5.56 7.48 -8.35
CA SER A 383 -5.51 8.83 -7.80
C SER A 383 -6.37 8.97 -6.53
N SER A 384 -5.91 9.78 -5.58
CA SER A 384 -6.69 10.17 -4.40
C SER A 384 -8.03 10.81 -4.77
N LYS A 385 -8.07 11.53 -5.90
CA LYS A 385 -9.27 12.17 -6.44
C LYS A 385 -10.40 11.17 -6.73
N ILE A 386 -10.06 10.04 -7.37
CA ILE A 386 -11.03 8.97 -7.65
C ILE A 386 -11.48 8.31 -6.36
N ALA A 387 -10.54 7.99 -5.46
CA ALA A 387 -10.85 7.37 -4.17
C ALA A 387 -11.82 8.23 -3.33
N VAL A 388 -11.56 9.53 -3.22
CA VAL A 388 -12.43 10.47 -2.50
C VAL A 388 -13.82 10.53 -3.13
N LYS A 389 -13.90 10.67 -4.47
CA LYS A 389 -15.19 10.71 -5.18
C LYS A 389 -16.03 9.46 -4.92
N GLN A 390 -15.40 8.28 -4.96
CA GLN A 390 -16.06 7.00 -4.72
C GLN A 390 -16.56 6.89 -3.28
N ILE A 391 -15.70 7.17 -2.30
CA ILE A 391 -16.05 7.13 -0.87
C ILE A 391 -17.16 8.15 -0.56
N ALA A 392 -17.04 9.39 -1.06
CA ALA A 392 -18.05 10.42 -0.84
C ALA A 392 -19.42 10.04 -1.40
N ALA A 393 -19.46 9.44 -2.60
CA ALA A 393 -20.71 8.96 -3.20
C ALA A 393 -21.38 7.87 -2.33
N SER A 394 -20.60 6.94 -1.77
CA SER A 394 -21.11 5.88 -0.89
C SER A 394 -21.62 6.40 0.46
N LEU A 395 -21.11 7.53 0.94
CA LEU A 395 -21.56 8.15 2.20
C LEU A 395 -22.89 8.93 2.05
N VAL A 396 -23.26 9.33 0.84
CA VAL A 396 -24.51 10.08 0.55
C VAL A 396 -25.67 9.14 0.27
N GLN A 397 -25.44 7.99 -0.37
CA GLN A 397 -26.49 7.00 -0.72
C GLN A 397 -27.15 6.40 0.51
#